data_4d27422c9359b391c909b88a53bfe615
#
_entry.id   4d27422c9359b391c909b88a53bfe615
#
_cell.length_a   1.000
_cell.length_b   1.000
_cell.length_c   1.000
_cell.angle_alpha   90.00
_cell.angle_beta   90.00
_cell.angle_gamma   90.00
#
_symmetry.space_group_name_H-M   'P 1'
#
loop_
_entity.id
_entity.type
_entity.pdbx_description
1 polymer ?
#
loop_
_entity_poly.entity_id
_entity_poly.type
_entity_poly.pdbx_seq_one_letter_code
_entity_poly.pdbx_strand_id
1 'polypeptide(L)'
;MKSILSSFIFLFFMAHALSAEIILQNPKVNEKAPLFSAVNSYGEKINLADFQGQPVILEWSNHECPYVARHYEEENMQSVQKMAQEEGFVWLTIISSTPGEQGHVNPSQANDLTHSRNAYPSHVLMDESGEIGMQYGAKTTPHMYMIDDKGLLRYKGAIDDIGMGMKFFSASFANATNYVATQLSDVKLNNKLAIDNTVA
;
A
#
# COMPACT_ATOMS: atom_id res chain seq x y z
N MET A 1 -43.14 63.47 -13.08
CA MET A 1 -41.80 62.91 -13.24
C MET A 1 -41.61 61.84 -12.12
N LYS A 2 -41.72 60.54 -12.45
CA LYS A 2 -41.59 59.43 -11.52
C LYS A 2 -40.23 58.82 -11.79
N SER A 3 -39.36 58.86 -10.77
CA SER A 3 -38.03 58.22 -10.75
C SER A 3 -38.17 56.74 -10.42
N ILE A 4 -37.73 55.87 -11.32
CA ILE A 4 -37.65 54.40 -11.09
C ILE A 4 -36.26 54.10 -10.57
N LEU A 5 -36.16 53.71 -9.28
CA LEU A 5 -34.95 53.27 -8.64
C LEU A 5 -34.79 51.75 -8.92
N SER A 6 -33.84 51.39 -9.79
CA SER A 6 -33.54 50.02 -10.13
C SER A 6 -32.57 49.46 -9.09
N SER A 7 -33.05 48.55 -8.26
CA SER A 7 -32.25 47.84 -7.25
C SER A 7 -31.55 46.65 -7.90
N PHE A 8 -30.25 46.75 -8.13
CA PHE A 8 -29.41 45.64 -8.54
C PHE A 8 -29.08 44.78 -7.31
N ILE A 9 -29.67 43.57 -7.21
CA ILE A 9 -29.30 42.56 -6.24
C ILE A 9 -28.11 41.82 -6.80
N PHE A 10 -26.93 42.01 -6.19
CA PHE A 10 -25.72 41.25 -6.45
C PHE A 10 -25.82 39.95 -5.66
N LEU A 11 -26.13 38.83 -6.34
CA LEU A 11 -25.99 37.48 -5.75
C LEU A 11 -24.51 37.11 -5.67
N PHE A 12 -23.97 37.16 -4.49
CA PHE A 12 -22.65 36.61 -4.18
C PHE A 12 -22.75 35.07 -4.12
N PHE A 13 -22.35 34.41 -5.19
CA PHE A 13 -22.10 32.94 -5.15
C PHE A 13 -20.81 32.71 -4.35
N MET A 14 -20.93 32.36 -3.07
CA MET A 14 -19.83 31.79 -2.29
C MET A 14 -19.60 30.37 -2.79
N ALA A 15 -18.60 30.18 -3.64
CA ALA A 15 -18.07 28.88 -3.96
C ALA A 15 -17.39 28.36 -2.69
N HIS A 16 -18.04 27.43 -1.96
CA HIS A 16 -17.39 26.67 -0.91
C HIS A 16 -16.46 25.68 -1.60
N ALA A 17 -15.15 25.95 -1.55
CA ALA A 17 -14.15 24.96 -1.84
C ALA A 17 -14.25 23.89 -0.74
N LEU A 18 -14.79 22.73 -1.09
CA LEU A 18 -14.76 21.54 -0.24
C LEU A 18 -13.30 21.05 -0.23
N SER A 19 -12.54 21.49 0.76
CA SER A 19 -11.25 20.85 1.04
C SER A 19 -11.58 19.43 1.53
N ALA A 20 -11.19 18.43 0.76
CA ALA A 20 -11.26 17.05 1.22
C ALA A 20 -10.31 16.94 2.42
N GLU A 21 -10.86 16.85 3.63
CA GLU A 21 -10.09 16.44 4.80
C GLU A 21 -9.55 15.04 4.54
N ILE A 22 -8.22 14.91 4.55
CA ILE A 22 -7.58 13.58 4.53
C ILE A 22 -7.92 12.93 5.86
N ILE A 23 -8.91 12.05 5.86
CA ILE A 23 -9.28 11.29 7.03
C ILE A 23 -8.21 10.20 7.21
N LEU A 24 -7.42 10.31 8.27
CA LEU A 24 -6.55 9.25 8.76
C LEU A 24 -7.42 8.06 9.16
N GLN A 25 -7.65 7.12 8.26
CA GLN A 25 -8.63 6.06 8.49
C GLN A 25 -8.07 4.91 9.34
N ASN A 26 -6.73 4.68 9.33
CA ASN A 26 -6.10 3.53 10.00
C ASN A 26 -7.01 2.28 9.95
N PRO A 27 -7.15 1.63 8.78
CA PRO A 27 -8.19 0.65 8.52
C PRO A 27 -8.11 -0.51 9.51
N LYS A 28 -9.28 -1.01 9.93
CA LYS A 28 -9.37 -2.14 10.84
C LYS A 28 -9.52 -3.45 10.06
N VAL A 29 -8.95 -4.51 10.60
CA VAL A 29 -9.11 -5.85 10.08
C VAL A 29 -10.60 -6.25 10.09
N ASN A 30 -11.03 -6.94 9.05
CA ASN A 30 -12.40 -7.33 8.72
C ASN A 30 -13.36 -6.16 8.38
N GLU A 31 -12.85 -4.94 8.19
CA GLU A 31 -13.59 -3.82 7.60
C GLU A 31 -13.16 -3.61 6.14
N LYS A 32 -13.93 -2.81 5.39
CA LYS A 32 -13.58 -2.47 4.01
C LYS A 32 -12.24 -1.73 3.97
N ALA A 33 -11.34 -2.20 3.11
CA ALA A 33 -10.11 -1.50 2.84
C ALA A 33 -10.40 -0.13 2.21
N PRO A 34 -9.74 0.95 2.63
CA PRO A 34 -9.89 2.27 2.03
C PRO A 34 -9.56 2.24 0.53
N LEU A 35 -10.44 2.77 -0.29
CA LEU A 35 -10.20 2.87 -1.73
C LEU A 35 -9.25 4.03 -2.01
N PHE A 36 -8.35 3.81 -2.96
CA PHE A 36 -7.41 4.83 -3.43
C PHE A 36 -7.18 4.72 -4.94
N SER A 37 -6.58 5.76 -5.49
CA SER A 37 -6.03 5.78 -6.85
C SER A 37 -4.60 6.28 -6.81
N ALA A 38 -3.70 5.67 -7.57
CA ALA A 38 -2.33 6.13 -7.74
C ALA A 38 -1.89 5.98 -9.20
N VAL A 39 -0.81 6.66 -9.57
CA VAL A 39 -0.13 6.41 -10.84
C VAL A 39 0.96 5.37 -10.58
N ASN A 40 1.06 4.36 -11.43
CA ASN A 40 2.15 3.39 -11.34
C ASN A 40 3.43 3.92 -12.02
N SER A 41 4.54 3.18 -11.88
CA SER A 41 5.83 3.53 -12.46
C SER A 41 5.87 3.56 -14.00
N TYR A 42 4.79 3.12 -14.67
CA TYR A 42 4.62 3.20 -16.13
C TYR A 42 3.69 4.34 -16.57
N GLY A 43 3.21 5.17 -15.63
CA GLY A 43 2.31 6.31 -15.91
C GLY A 43 0.84 5.93 -16.02
N GLU A 44 0.46 4.71 -15.68
CA GLU A 44 -0.91 4.23 -15.73
C GLU A 44 -1.63 4.53 -14.40
N LYS A 45 -2.88 4.97 -14.48
CA LYS A 45 -3.73 5.15 -13.29
C LYS A 45 -4.26 3.80 -12.82
N ILE A 46 -3.95 3.44 -11.60
CA ILE A 46 -4.39 2.22 -10.93
C ILE A 46 -5.37 2.61 -9.82
N ASN A 47 -6.54 1.98 -9.80
CA ASN A 47 -7.51 2.16 -8.72
C ASN A 47 -7.65 0.83 -7.96
N LEU A 48 -7.63 0.86 -6.63
CA LEU A 48 -7.84 -0.37 -5.84
C LEU A 48 -9.19 -1.02 -6.16
N ALA A 49 -10.21 -0.23 -6.50
CA ALA A 49 -11.54 -0.72 -6.87
C ALA A 49 -11.55 -1.60 -8.15
N ASP A 50 -10.57 -1.45 -9.04
CA ASP A 50 -10.49 -2.22 -10.29
C ASP A 50 -10.16 -3.70 -10.03
N PHE A 51 -9.66 -4.03 -8.84
CA PHE A 51 -9.32 -5.40 -8.41
C PHE A 51 -10.45 -6.07 -7.63
N GLN A 52 -11.66 -5.53 -7.61
CA GLN A 52 -12.77 -6.20 -6.94
C GLN A 52 -13.02 -7.59 -7.52
N GLY A 53 -13.12 -8.61 -6.68
CA GLY A 53 -13.19 -10.02 -7.09
C GLY A 53 -11.83 -10.71 -7.14
N GLN A 54 -10.74 -9.97 -6.89
CA GLN A 54 -9.38 -10.51 -6.77
C GLN A 54 -8.79 -10.11 -5.42
N PRO A 55 -8.07 -11.00 -4.73
CA PRO A 55 -7.37 -10.62 -3.52
C PRO A 55 -6.13 -9.77 -3.85
N VAL A 56 -5.81 -8.81 -2.97
CA VAL A 56 -4.75 -7.84 -3.17
C VAL A 56 -3.79 -7.84 -1.98
N ILE A 57 -2.49 -7.76 -2.25
CA ILE A 57 -1.46 -7.48 -1.26
C ILE A 57 -0.91 -6.08 -1.51
N LEU A 58 -0.84 -5.27 -0.44
CA LEU A 58 -0.13 -4.00 -0.46
C LEU A 58 1.17 -4.18 0.34
N GLU A 59 2.28 -3.78 -0.28
CA GLU A 59 3.61 -3.70 0.33
C GLU A 59 4.03 -2.24 0.39
N TRP A 60 4.09 -1.62 1.57
CA TRP A 60 4.81 -0.35 1.71
C TRP A 60 6.30 -0.63 1.70
N SER A 61 7.00 0.00 0.77
CA SER A 61 8.41 -0.28 0.48
C SER A 61 9.24 1.00 0.42
N ASN A 62 10.47 0.90 0.91
CA ASN A 62 11.52 1.91 0.79
C ASN A 62 12.83 1.18 0.51
N HIS A 63 13.43 1.44 -0.66
CA HIS A 63 14.62 0.70 -1.09
C HIS A 63 15.86 0.96 -0.24
N GLU A 64 15.93 2.09 0.45
CA GLU A 64 17.02 2.44 1.37
C GLU A 64 16.78 1.96 2.80
N CYS A 65 15.61 1.38 3.08
CA CYS A 65 15.35 0.75 4.37
C CYS A 65 16.14 -0.58 4.47
N PRO A 66 17.01 -0.75 5.48
CA PRO A 66 17.83 -1.96 5.60
C PRO A 66 17.00 -3.23 5.78
N TYR A 67 15.80 -3.13 6.34
CA TYR A 67 14.87 -4.27 6.46
C TYR A 67 14.32 -4.68 5.09
N VAL A 68 13.90 -3.71 4.27
CA VAL A 68 13.46 -3.97 2.89
C VAL A 68 14.61 -4.52 2.06
N ALA A 69 15.79 -3.88 2.11
CA ALA A 69 16.95 -4.31 1.35
C ALA A 69 17.26 -5.78 1.61
N ARG A 70 17.33 -6.19 2.87
CA ARG A 70 17.62 -7.57 3.24
C ARG A 70 16.58 -8.57 2.75
N HIS A 71 15.28 -8.24 2.83
CA HIS A 71 14.22 -9.12 2.29
C HIS A 71 14.37 -9.37 0.80
N TYR A 72 14.83 -8.37 0.03
CA TYR A 72 15.10 -8.51 -1.39
C TYR A 72 16.45 -9.17 -1.69
N GLU A 73 17.51 -8.86 -0.94
CA GLU A 73 18.84 -9.45 -1.11
C GLU A 73 18.88 -10.97 -0.82
N GLU A 74 18.09 -11.43 0.15
CA GLU A 74 17.96 -12.84 0.48
C GLU A 74 16.77 -13.55 -0.21
N GLU A 75 16.20 -12.92 -1.26
CA GLU A 75 15.11 -13.44 -2.10
C GLU A 75 13.82 -13.80 -1.34
N ASN A 76 13.68 -13.38 -0.08
CA ASN A 76 12.50 -13.66 0.73
C ASN A 76 11.26 -12.96 0.17
N MET A 77 11.37 -11.65 -0.22
CA MET A 77 10.24 -10.91 -0.78
C MET A 77 9.79 -11.48 -2.12
N GLN A 78 10.74 -11.77 -3.03
CA GLN A 78 10.45 -12.32 -4.35
C GLN A 78 9.76 -13.67 -4.26
N SER A 79 10.17 -14.51 -3.30
CA SER A 79 9.55 -15.83 -3.07
C SER A 79 8.07 -15.66 -2.69
N VAL A 80 7.75 -14.72 -1.78
CA VAL A 80 6.37 -14.47 -1.37
C VAL A 80 5.55 -13.84 -2.49
N GLN A 81 6.13 -12.92 -3.26
CA GLN A 81 5.49 -12.33 -4.44
C GLN A 81 5.09 -13.39 -5.46
N LYS A 82 5.97 -14.35 -5.75
CA LYS A 82 5.67 -15.47 -6.66
C LYS A 82 4.54 -16.34 -6.13
N MET A 83 4.61 -16.77 -4.87
CA MET A 83 3.55 -17.56 -4.24
C MET A 83 2.20 -16.83 -4.30
N ALA A 84 2.19 -15.52 -4.02
CA ALA A 84 0.98 -14.71 -4.09
C ALA A 84 0.40 -14.67 -5.52
N GLN A 85 1.24 -14.50 -6.54
CA GLN A 85 0.80 -14.51 -7.94
C GLN A 85 0.25 -15.89 -8.35
N GLU A 86 0.89 -16.98 -7.95
CA GLU A 86 0.42 -18.35 -8.21
C GLU A 86 -0.95 -18.60 -7.58
N GLU A 87 -1.22 -18.00 -6.42
CA GLU A 87 -2.53 -18.02 -5.75
C GLU A 87 -3.53 -17.00 -6.33
N GLY A 88 -3.14 -16.17 -7.29
CA GLY A 88 -4.01 -15.23 -7.99
C GLY A 88 -4.17 -13.88 -7.30
N PHE A 89 -3.25 -13.52 -6.40
CA PHE A 89 -3.21 -12.19 -5.80
C PHE A 89 -2.62 -11.15 -6.74
N VAL A 90 -3.15 -9.95 -6.67
CA VAL A 90 -2.51 -8.75 -7.20
C VAL A 90 -1.55 -8.21 -6.14
N TRP A 91 -0.29 -7.98 -6.50
CA TRP A 91 0.70 -7.40 -5.58
C TRP A 91 0.99 -5.95 -5.97
N LEU A 92 0.70 -5.02 -5.07
CA LEU A 92 0.93 -3.59 -5.24
C LEU A 92 2.04 -3.13 -4.28
N THR A 93 3.21 -2.80 -4.83
CA THR A 93 4.28 -2.17 -4.06
C THR A 93 4.05 -0.66 -4.06
N ILE A 94 4.00 -0.02 -2.88
CA ILE A 94 3.69 1.40 -2.69
C ILE A 94 4.92 2.12 -2.15
N ILE A 95 5.30 3.20 -2.82
CA ILE A 95 6.41 4.06 -2.43
C ILE A 95 5.84 5.42 -2.05
N SER A 96 5.82 5.73 -0.75
CA SER A 96 5.28 6.97 -0.17
C SER A 96 6.38 7.94 0.25
N SER A 97 7.52 7.95 -0.45
CA SER A 97 8.64 8.86 -0.16
C SER A 97 8.54 10.12 -1.02
N THR A 98 8.51 11.26 -0.37
CA THR A 98 8.46 12.59 -1.02
C THR A 98 9.80 12.90 -1.71
N PRO A 99 9.81 13.64 -2.84
CA PRO A 99 11.04 14.08 -3.49
C PRO A 99 12.03 14.75 -2.52
N GLY A 100 13.26 14.24 -2.50
CA GLY A 100 14.35 14.71 -1.61
C GLY A 100 14.42 13.97 -0.28
N GLU A 101 13.46 13.14 0.06
CA GLU A 101 13.46 12.31 1.28
C GLU A 101 14.01 10.90 0.99
N GLN A 102 14.44 10.22 2.05
CA GLN A 102 14.96 8.85 1.98
C GLN A 102 13.97 7.90 1.29
N GLY A 103 14.47 7.12 0.36
CA GLY A 103 13.69 6.12 -0.37
C GLY A 103 12.88 6.68 -1.54
N HIS A 104 12.96 7.99 -1.81
CA HIS A 104 12.32 8.55 -3.00
C HIS A 104 13.00 8.01 -4.26
N VAL A 105 12.19 7.64 -5.24
CA VAL A 105 12.60 7.27 -6.59
C VAL A 105 11.65 7.86 -7.61
N ASN A 106 12.16 8.23 -8.76
CA ASN A 106 11.30 8.54 -9.90
C ASN A 106 10.80 7.23 -10.56
N PRO A 107 9.82 7.30 -11.47
CA PRO A 107 9.25 6.11 -12.12
C PRO A 107 10.29 5.21 -12.80
N SER A 108 11.29 5.78 -13.50
CA SER A 108 12.35 4.99 -14.14
C SER A 108 13.18 4.24 -13.10
N GLN A 109 13.59 4.90 -12.03
CA GLN A 109 14.34 4.29 -10.94
C GLN A 109 13.53 3.18 -10.23
N ALA A 110 12.21 3.35 -10.07
CA ALA A 110 11.35 2.32 -9.52
C ALA A 110 11.33 1.06 -10.41
N ASN A 111 11.28 1.23 -11.74
CA ASN A 111 11.36 0.12 -12.68
C ASN A 111 12.75 -0.55 -12.65
N ASP A 112 13.83 0.24 -12.61
CA ASP A 112 15.21 -0.29 -12.53
C ASP A 112 15.41 -1.11 -11.24
N LEU A 113 14.89 -0.64 -10.10
CA LEU A 113 14.91 -1.37 -8.84
C LEU A 113 14.12 -2.67 -8.90
N THR A 114 12.93 -2.65 -9.48
CA THR A 114 12.09 -3.85 -9.68
C THR A 114 12.84 -4.89 -10.50
N HIS A 115 13.44 -4.46 -11.61
CA HIS A 115 14.20 -5.35 -12.49
C HIS A 115 15.47 -5.88 -11.82
N SER A 116 16.31 -5.01 -11.24
CA SER A 116 17.59 -5.40 -10.65
C SER A 116 17.46 -6.35 -9.46
N ARG A 117 16.33 -6.28 -8.74
CA ARG A 117 15.99 -7.16 -7.61
C ARG A 117 15.27 -8.44 -8.01
N ASN A 118 14.97 -8.64 -9.29
CA ASN A 118 14.09 -9.71 -9.76
C ASN A 118 12.76 -9.74 -8.99
N ALA A 119 12.20 -8.57 -8.70
CA ALA A 119 10.94 -8.45 -7.99
C ALA A 119 9.73 -8.70 -8.91
N TYR A 120 8.62 -9.15 -8.33
CA TYR A 120 7.41 -9.55 -9.05
C TYR A 120 6.14 -8.81 -8.61
N PRO A 121 6.16 -7.47 -8.40
CA PRO A 121 4.92 -6.75 -8.16
C PRO A 121 4.09 -6.71 -9.44
N SER A 122 2.76 -6.71 -9.31
CA SER A 122 1.85 -6.42 -10.43
C SER A 122 1.98 -4.96 -10.86
N HIS A 123 2.10 -4.06 -9.87
CA HIS A 123 2.35 -2.62 -10.10
C HIS A 123 3.21 -2.06 -8.96
N VAL A 124 4.05 -1.07 -9.31
CA VAL A 124 4.72 -0.18 -8.34
C VAL A 124 4.01 1.15 -8.40
N LEU A 125 3.41 1.57 -7.28
CA LEU A 125 2.59 2.77 -7.17
C LEU A 125 3.40 3.92 -6.56
N MET A 126 3.30 5.09 -7.18
CA MET A 126 3.98 6.30 -6.75
C MET A 126 3.02 7.12 -5.87
N ASP A 127 3.28 7.18 -4.57
CA ASP A 127 2.52 7.93 -3.57
C ASP A 127 3.40 9.03 -2.96
N GLU A 128 3.94 9.92 -3.81
CA GLU A 128 4.88 10.98 -3.40
C GLU A 128 4.28 11.96 -2.37
N SER A 129 2.96 12.14 -2.36
CA SER A 129 2.25 12.93 -1.36
C SER A 129 2.14 12.24 0.00
N GLY A 130 2.29 10.91 0.05
CA GLY A 130 2.08 10.09 1.23
C GLY A 130 0.60 9.94 1.64
N GLU A 131 -0.34 10.39 0.79
CA GLU A 131 -1.78 10.35 1.10
C GLU A 131 -2.28 8.92 1.32
N ILE A 132 -1.85 7.98 0.47
CA ILE A 132 -2.24 6.57 0.61
C ILE A 132 -1.61 5.98 1.87
N GLY A 133 -0.33 6.27 2.12
CA GLY A 133 0.37 5.86 3.34
C GLY A 133 -0.34 6.35 4.61
N MET A 134 -0.76 7.61 4.64
CA MET A 134 -1.53 8.19 5.74
C MET A 134 -2.91 7.52 5.88
N GLN A 135 -3.61 7.30 4.78
CA GLN A 135 -4.93 6.67 4.76
C GLN A 135 -4.91 5.24 5.34
N TYR A 136 -3.85 4.48 5.07
CA TYR A 136 -3.66 3.12 5.59
C TYR A 136 -2.98 3.10 6.96
N GLY A 137 -2.45 4.22 7.43
CA GLY A 137 -1.67 4.30 8.68
C GLY A 137 -0.37 3.51 8.57
N ALA A 138 0.26 3.47 7.38
CA ALA A 138 1.56 2.85 7.17
C ALA A 138 2.63 3.61 7.95
N LYS A 139 3.47 2.89 8.71
CA LYS A 139 4.44 3.50 9.65
C LYS A 139 5.87 3.05 9.44
N THR A 140 6.05 1.90 8.84
CA THR A 140 7.35 1.22 8.68
C THR A 140 7.46 0.66 7.27
N THR A 141 8.64 0.15 6.92
CA THR A 141 8.86 -0.61 5.69
C THR A 141 9.77 -1.81 5.99
N PRO A 142 9.41 -3.03 5.51
CA PRO A 142 8.15 -3.32 4.83
C PRO A 142 6.94 -3.28 5.78
N HIS A 143 5.77 -2.83 5.29
CA HIS A 143 4.50 -2.95 6.00
C HIS A 143 3.50 -3.59 5.05
N MET A 144 2.93 -4.73 5.47
CA MET A 144 2.11 -5.58 4.62
C MET A 144 0.63 -5.45 4.96
N TYR A 145 -0.21 -5.47 3.93
CA TYR A 145 -1.66 -5.53 4.06
C TYR A 145 -2.20 -6.57 3.08
N MET A 146 -3.14 -7.40 3.53
CA MET A 146 -3.82 -8.36 2.65
C MET A 146 -5.31 -8.04 2.63
N ILE A 147 -5.85 -7.92 1.43
CA ILE A 147 -7.26 -7.60 1.16
C ILE A 147 -7.84 -8.79 0.40
N ASP A 148 -9.02 -9.26 0.81
CA ASP A 148 -9.69 -10.37 0.14
C ASP A 148 -10.45 -9.92 -1.14
N ASP A 149 -11.01 -10.89 -1.87
CA ASP A 149 -11.78 -10.68 -3.09
C ASP A 149 -13.05 -9.84 -2.89
N LYS A 150 -13.51 -9.70 -1.63
CA LYS A 150 -14.63 -8.85 -1.23
C LYS A 150 -14.20 -7.42 -0.86
N GLY A 151 -12.90 -7.14 -0.90
CA GLY A 151 -12.33 -5.84 -0.50
C GLY A 151 -12.29 -5.63 1.01
N LEU A 152 -12.31 -6.69 1.83
CA LEU A 152 -12.11 -6.59 3.27
C LEU A 152 -10.62 -6.70 3.60
N LEU A 153 -10.12 -5.82 4.46
CA LEU A 153 -8.78 -5.94 5.01
C LEU A 153 -8.74 -7.16 5.93
N ARG A 154 -7.88 -8.12 5.61
CA ARG A 154 -7.77 -9.38 6.35
C ARG A 154 -6.53 -9.44 7.25
N TYR A 155 -5.46 -8.80 6.82
CA TYR A 155 -4.19 -8.74 7.55
C TYR A 155 -3.55 -7.37 7.40
N LYS A 156 -2.88 -6.91 8.45
CA LYS A 156 -1.91 -5.80 8.40
C LYS A 156 -0.79 -6.03 9.41
N GLY A 157 0.46 -5.74 9.01
CA GLY A 157 1.60 -5.90 9.91
C GLY A 157 2.91 -6.23 9.22
N ALA A 158 3.78 -6.90 9.94
CA ALA A 158 5.09 -7.36 9.47
C ALA A 158 4.95 -8.45 8.40
N ILE A 159 6.02 -8.66 7.62
CA ILE A 159 6.06 -9.77 6.66
C ILE A 159 6.29 -11.12 7.37
N ASP A 160 7.04 -11.13 8.46
CA ASP A 160 7.41 -12.35 9.22
C ASP A 160 7.59 -12.09 10.73
N ASP A 161 7.96 -13.13 11.47
CA ASP A 161 8.13 -13.15 12.93
C ASP A 161 9.56 -12.88 13.41
N ILE A 162 10.50 -12.55 12.53
CA ILE A 162 11.90 -12.29 12.92
C ILE A 162 12.00 -11.08 13.85
N GLY A 163 11.15 -10.07 13.64
CA GLY A 163 11.13 -8.82 14.42
C GLY A 163 12.18 -7.83 13.92
N MET A 164 12.55 -6.87 14.79
CA MET A 164 13.45 -5.77 14.44
C MET A 164 14.77 -5.81 15.20
N GLY A 165 15.68 -4.90 14.84
CA GLY A 165 16.97 -4.71 15.48
C GLY A 165 18.01 -5.78 15.11
N MET A 166 18.98 -6.00 15.97
CA MET A 166 20.09 -6.92 15.69
C MET A 166 19.64 -8.36 15.43
N LYS A 167 18.55 -8.80 16.06
CA LYS A 167 17.96 -10.12 15.82
C LYS A 167 17.59 -10.31 14.36
N PHE A 168 17.00 -9.29 13.73
CA PHE A 168 16.63 -9.33 12.32
C PHE A 168 17.85 -9.65 11.44
N PHE A 169 18.98 -8.96 11.64
CA PHE A 169 20.17 -9.14 10.81
C PHE A 169 20.95 -10.42 11.05
N SER A 170 20.66 -11.15 12.11
CA SER A 170 21.32 -12.44 12.44
C SER A 170 20.43 -13.66 12.23
N ALA A 171 19.12 -13.48 12.12
CA ALA A 171 18.18 -14.58 11.93
C ALA A 171 18.18 -15.09 10.48
N SER A 172 17.81 -16.35 10.26
CA SER A 172 17.62 -16.91 8.93
C SER A 172 16.14 -16.86 8.55
N PHE A 173 15.80 -16.38 7.35
CA PHE A 173 14.43 -16.44 6.83
C PHE A 173 13.91 -17.87 6.67
N ALA A 174 14.79 -18.85 6.48
CA ALA A 174 14.38 -20.26 6.40
C ALA A 174 13.73 -20.79 7.70
N ASN A 175 13.99 -20.14 8.85
CA ASN A 175 13.41 -20.51 10.14
C ASN A 175 12.29 -19.55 10.58
N ALA A 176 11.97 -18.55 9.77
CA ALA A 176 10.94 -17.57 10.07
C ALA A 176 9.56 -18.07 9.65
N THR A 177 8.54 -17.68 10.43
CA THR A 177 7.15 -17.79 10.01
C THR A 177 6.82 -16.57 9.17
N ASN A 178 6.67 -16.73 7.86
CA ASN A 178 6.23 -15.64 7.00
C ASN A 178 4.70 -15.51 7.09
N TYR A 179 4.24 -14.43 7.71
CA TYR A 179 2.81 -14.18 7.96
C TYR A 179 2.00 -13.98 6.67
N VAL A 180 2.62 -13.43 5.63
CA VAL A 180 1.94 -13.26 4.34
C VAL A 180 1.81 -14.60 3.64
N ALA A 181 2.92 -15.32 3.46
CA ALA A 181 2.95 -16.58 2.74
C ALA A 181 2.04 -17.65 3.36
N THR A 182 2.05 -17.77 4.70
CA THR A 182 1.25 -18.77 5.41
C THR A 182 -0.24 -18.55 5.36
N GLN A 183 -0.70 -17.32 5.02
CA GLN A 183 -2.10 -16.94 5.05
C GLN A 183 -2.74 -16.71 3.66
N LEU A 184 -1.99 -16.88 2.57
CA LEU A 184 -2.50 -16.66 1.21
C LEU A 184 -3.79 -17.45 0.95
N SER A 185 -3.78 -18.75 1.21
CA SER A 185 -4.93 -19.63 1.00
C SER A 185 -6.14 -19.23 1.88
N ASP A 186 -5.90 -18.89 3.14
CA ASP A 186 -6.98 -18.49 4.05
C ASP A 186 -7.63 -17.16 3.65
N VAL A 187 -6.84 -16.18 3.20
CA VAL A 187 -7.37 -14.92 2.66
C VAL A 187 -8.19 -15.17 1.41
N LYS A 188 -7.66 -15.97 0.46
CA LYS A 188 -8.33 -16.33 -0.79
C LYS A 188 -9.66 -17.04 -0.56
N LEU A 189 -9.72 -17.97 0.40
CA LEU A 189 -10.92 -18.73 0.75
C LEU A 189 -11.83 -18.02 1.75
N ASN A 190 -11.50 -16.80 2.17
CA ASN A 190 -12.21 -16.03 3.18
C ASN A 190 -12.32 -16.74 4.54
N ASN A 191 -11.36 -17.59 4.87
CA ASN A 191 -11.26 -18.25 6.16
C ASN A 191 -10.88 -17.25 7.26
N LYS A 192 -11.12 -17.62 8.52
CA LYS A 192 -10.60 -16.86 9.67
C LYS A 192 -9.09 -17.02 9.74
N LEU A 193 -8.36 -15.90 9.80
CA LEU A 193 -6.91 -15.94 9.97
C LEU A 193 -6.54 -16.27 11.42
N ALA A 194 -5.43 -17.00 11.58
CA ALA A 194 -4.85 -17.29 12.89
C ALA A 194 -4.19 -16.02 13.48
N ILE A 195 -3.58 -15.21 12.62
CA ILE A 195 -2.93 -13.94 12.95
C ILE A 195 -3.41 -12.91 11.93
N ASP A 196 -4.17 -11.92 12.37
CA ASP A 196 -4.75 -10.90 11.49
C ASP A 196 -4.09 -9.51 11.65
N ASN A 197 -3.27 -9.35 12.67
CA ASN A 197 -2.54 -8.11 12.94
C ASN A 197 -1.24 -8.38 13.70
N THR A 198 -0.14 -7.75 13.26
CA THR A 198 1.15 -7.79 13.95
C THR A 198 1.75 -6.37 14.00
N VAL A 199 2.79 -6.18 14.80
CA VAL A 199 3.60 -4.97 14.78
C VAL A 199 4.53 -5.06 13.56
N ALA A 200 4.47 -4.06 12.68
CA ALA A 200 5.36 -3.90 11.53
C ALA A 200 6.53 -2.99 11.88
#